data_31fc450bc005f2268b1105db7f034157
#
_entry.id   31fc450bc005f2268b1105db7f034157
#
_cell.length_a   1.000
_cell.length_b   1.000
_cell.length_c   1.000
_cell.angle_alpha   90.00
_cell.angle_beta   90.00
_cell.angle_gamma   90.00
#
_symmetry.space_group_name_H-M   'P 1'
#
loop_
_entity.id
_entity.type
_entity.pdbx_description
1 polymer ?
#
loop_
_entity_poly.entity_id
_entity_poly.type
_entity_poly.pdbx_seq_one_letter_code
_entity_poly.pdbx_strand_id
1 'polypeptide(L)'
;MSDTLAVYEQNYSDEERRLSEHLIGLEKSALDKWFQGDTSGYEALWSERSFTYFDAVVTERVDDYEKIKEFLKAIDGKLFAESYDFRHPRIQAVKDMAVLTYQLFAKTNRIDMEYNVIEVFQKEDDNWRVIHSTWSFIRPMDKKFPQPEDII
;
A
#
# COMPACT_ATOMS: atom_id res chain seq x y z
N MET A 1 -21.50 -7.14 -2.52
CA MET A 1 -20.27 -7.34 -3.31
C MET A 1 -20.27 -8.74 -3.90
N SER A 2 -19.84 -8.88 -5.11
CA SER A 2 -19.77 -10.19 -5.76
C SER A 2 -18.63 -11.01 -5.15
N ASP A 3 -18.90 -12.29 -4.85
CA ASP A 3 -17.87 -13.23 -4.41
C ASP A 3 -17.13 -13.85 -5.59
N THR A 4 -17.39 -13.36 -6.80
CA THR A 4 -16.71 -13.84 -8.00
C THR A 4 -15.26 -13.37 -8.00
N LEU A 5 -14.34 -14.33 -8.09
CA LEU A 5 -12.93 -14.02 -8.22
C LEU A 5 -12.67 -13.27 -9.52
N ALA A 6 -11.71 -12.36 -9.49
CA ALA A 6 -11.22 -11.73 -10.70
C ALA A 6 -10.67 -12.80 -11.65
N VAL A 7 -10.67 -12.53 -12.95
CA VAL A 7 -10.26 -13.51 -13.96
C VAL A 7 -8.87 -14.09 -13.66
N TYR A 8 -7.92 -13.25 -13.27
CA TYR A 8 -6.57 -13.72 -12.95
C TYR A 8 -6.53 -14.62 -11.70
N GLU A 9 -7.44 -14.40 -10.73
CA GLU A 9 -7.48 -15.21 -9.50
C GLU A 9 -8.05 -16.60 -9.74
N GLN A 10 -8.85 -16.77 -10.79
CA GLN A 10 -9.40 -18.08 -11.15
C GLN A 10 -8.30 -19.08 -11.52
N ASN A 11 -7.14 -18.58 -11.94
CA ASN A 11 -6.00 -19.41 -12.29
C ASN A 11 -5.01 -19.63 -11.15
N TYR A 12 -5.29 -19.05 -9.98
CA TYR A 12 -4.43 -19.24 -8.81
C TYR A 12 -4.55 -20.68 -8.28
N SER A 13 -3.42 -21.22 -7.85
CA SER A 13 -3.43 -22.43 -7.04
C SER A 13 -4.00 -22.14 -5.66
N ASP A 14 -4.34 -23.17 -4.90
CA ASP A 14 -4.81 -22.98 -3.52
C ASP A 14 -3.76 -22.27 -2.65
N GLU A 15 -2.49 -22.55 -2.88
CA GLU A 15 -1.39 -21.90 -2.17
C GLU A 15 -1.31 -20.42 -2.50
N GLU A 16 -1.43 -20.06 -3.79
CA GLU A 16 -1.43 -18.67 -4.23
C GLU A 16 -2.62 -17.89 -3.66
N ARG A 17 -3.79 -18.53 -3.57
CA ARG A 17 -4.97 -17.91 -2.96
C ARG A 17 -4.77 -17.65 -1.48
N ARG A 18 -4.22 -18.61 -0.76
CA ARG A 18 -3.94 -18.45 0.68
C ARG A 18 -2.94 -17.33 0.92
N LEU A 19 -1.88 -17.26 0.10
CA LEU A 19 -0.90 -16.20 0.19
C LEU A 19 -1.53 -14.83 -0.10
N SER A 20 -2.33 -14.75 -1.16
CA SER A 20 -3.04 -13.52 -1.53
C SER A 20 -3.92 -13.03 -0.38
N GLU A 21 -4.74 -13.91 0.18
CA GLU A 21 -5.62 -13.57 1.32
C GLU A 21 -4.81 -13.12 2.53
N HIS A 22 -3.70 -13.78 2.80
CA HIS A 22 -2.84 -13.43 3.93
C HIS A 22 -2.24 -12.03 3.78
N LEU A 23 -1.63 -11.73 2.64
CA LEU A 23 -0.96 -10.46 2.41
C LEU A 23 -1.96 -9.29 2.32
N ILE A 24 -3.09 -9.49 1.65
CA ILE A 24 -4.16 -8.51 1.62
C ILE A 24 -4.70 -8.25 3.03
N GLY A 25 -4.82 -9.29 3.83
CA GLY A 25 -5.24 -9.17 5.23
C GLY A 25 -4.28 -8.35 6.06
N LEU A 26 -2.97 -8.53 5.87
CA LEU A 26 -1.95 -7.73 6.55
C LEU A 26 -2.08 -6.24 6.19
N GLU A 27 -2.28 -5.96 4.90
CA GLU A 27 -2.42 -4.57 4.42
C GLU A 27 -3.70 -3.93 4.98
N LYS A 28 -4.82 -4.62 4.91
CA LYS A 28 -6.09 -4.11 5.45
C LYS A 28 -6.01 -3.84 6.94
N SER A 29 -5.37 -4.73 7.69
CA SER A 29 -5.18 -4.55 9.12
C SER A 29 -4.38 -3.28 9.42
N ALA A 30 -3.33 -3.02 8.63
CA ALA A 30 -2.53 -1.81 8.77
C ALA A 30 -3.34 -0.56 8.38
N LEU A 31 -4.14 -0.63 7.32
CA LEU A 31 -5.02 0.48 6.89
C LEU A 31 -6.09 0.79 7.92
N ASP A 32 -6.69 -0.23 8.53
CA ASP A 32 -7.70 -0.02 9.57
C ASP A 32 -7.15 0.78 10.74
N LYS A 33 -5.91 0.48 11.15
CA LYS A 33 -5.22 1.25 12.20
C LYS A 33 -4.85 2.64 11.72
N TRP A 34 -4.32 2.74 10.50
CA TRP A 34 -3.88 3.99 9.90
C TRP A 34 -4.96 5.06 9.94
N PHE A 35 -6.18 4.71 9.52
CA PHE A 35 -7.29 5.66 9.48
C PHE A 35 -7.95 5.90 10.83
N GLN A 36 -7.47 5.24 11.88
CA GLN A 36 -7.82 5.52 13.27
C GLN A 36 -6.73 6.33 13.99
N GLY A 37 -5.77 6.85 13.23
CA GLY A 37 -4.66 7.61 13.79
C GLY A 37 -3.55 6.76 14.39
N ASP A 38 -3.55 5.45 14.15
CA ASP A 38 -2.58 4.51 14.71
C ASP A 38 -1.62 4.05 13.62
N THR A 39 -0.38 4.53 13.65
CA THR A 39 0.65 4.18 12.68
C THR A 39 1.38 2.87 13.00
N SER A 40 1.08 2.24 14.14
CA SER A 40 1.79 1.04 14.59
C SER A 40 1.62 -0.16 13.65
N GLY A 41 0.53 -0.21 12.91
CA GLY A 41 0.29 -1.29 11.94
C GLY A 41 1.33 -1.31 10.84
N TYR A 42 1.59 -0.17 10.23
CA TYR A 42 2.62 -0.05 9.19
C TYR A 42 4.02 -0.14 9.77
N GLU A 43 4.26 0.44 10.94
CA GLU A 43 5.54 0.32 11.61
C GLU A 43 5.93 -1.15 11.83
N ALA A 44 4.97 -1.98 12.23
CA ALA A 44 5.18 -3.42 12.42
C ALA A 44 5.30 -4.19 11.11
N LEU A 45 4.66 -3.71 10.04
CA LEU A 45 4.63 -4.41 8.75
C LEU A 45 5.85 -4.10 7.89
N TRP A 46 6.37 -2.88 7.97
CA TRP A 46 7.51 -2.44 7.16
C TRP A 46 8.81 -3.03 7.69
N SER A 47 9.68 -3.44 6.78
CA SER A 47 10.95 -4.09 7.14
C SER A 47 11.90 -3.14 7.84
N GLU A 48 12.50 -3.61 8.94
CA GLU A 48 13.58 -2.88 9.61
C GLU A 48 14.92 -3.07 8.91
N ARG A 49 15.03 -4.14 8.11
CA ARG A 49 16.30 -4.53 7.47
C ARG A 49 16.52 -3.82 6.14
N SER A 50 15.45 -3.64 5.39
CA SER A 50 15.54 -3.09 4.04
C SER A 50 14.18 -2.50 3.67
N PHE A 51 14.10 -1.18 3.65
CA PHE A 51 12.84 -0.52 3.30
C PHE A 51 13.10 0.76 2.55
N THR A 52 12.33 0.97 1.47
CA THR A 52 12.32 2.22 0.72
C THR A 52 10.87 2.68 0.57
N TYR A 53 10.67 3.99 0.53
CA TYR A 53 9.34 4.57 0.57
C TYR A 53 9.23 5.81 -0.32
N PHE A 54 8.21 5.82 -1.16
CA PHE A 54 7.75 7.01 -1.86
C PHE A 54 6.38 7.39 -1.32
N ASP A 55 6.28 8.60 -0.78
CA ASP A 55 4.99 9.15 -0.35
C ASP A 55 4.48 10.16 -1.36
N ALA A 56 3.17 10.24 -1.52
CA ALA A 56 2.53 11.15 -2.48
C ALA A 56 2.84 12.63 -2.21
N VAL A 57 3.11 12.99 -0.97
CA VAL A 57 3.34 14.39 -0.56
C VAL A 57 4.79 14.70 -0.21
N VAL A 58 5.68 13.75 -0.38
CA VAL A 58 7.12 13.91 -0.12
C VAL A 58 7.88 13.74 -1.42
N THR A 59 8.83 14.63 -1.68
CA THR A 59 9.51 14.66 -2.98
C THR A 59 10.66 13.68 -3.10
N GLU A 60 11.21 13.22 -2.00
CA GLU A 60 12.37 12.34 -2.00
C GLU A 60 12.03 10.95 -1.49
N ARG A 61 12.75 9.95 -1.99
CA ARG A 61 12.63 8.59 -1.47
C ARG A 61 13.19 8.55 -0.04
N VAL A 62 12.49 7.88 0.84
CA VAL A 62 12.96 7.65 2.20
C VAL A 62 13.56 6.25 2.28
N ASP A 63 14.84 6.15 2.61
CA ASP A 63 15.61 4.91 2.59
C ASP A 63 16.03 4.41 3.97
N ASP A 64 15.88 5.24 5.00
CA ASP A 64 16.41 4.97 6.33
C ASP A 64 15.24 4.66 7.27
N TYR A 65 15.31 3.52 7.94
CA TYR A 65 14.26 3.10 8.87
C TYR A 65 14.05 4.12 10.02
N GLU A 66 15.10 4.78 10.47
CA GLU A 66 14.96 5.82 11.49
C GLU A 66 14.14 7.01 10.98
N LYS A 67 14.34 7.39 9.73
CA LYS A 67 13.54 8.46 9.08
C LYS A 67 12.10 8.03 8.89
N ILE A 68 11.88 6.76 8.57
CA ILE A 68 10.52 6.20 8.47
C ILE A 68 9.82 6.30 9.83
N LYS A 69 10.50 5.96 10.92
CA LYS A 69 9.92 6.06 12.26
C LYS A 69 9.59 7.50 12.62
N GLU A 70 10.46 8.44 12.26
CA GLU A 70 10.21 9.87 12.47
C GLU A 70 8.98 10.34 11.69
N PHE A 71 8.86 9.92 10.44
CA PHE A 71 7.71 10.24 9.59
C PHE A 71 6.41 9.70 10.20
N LEU A 72 6.40 8.43 10.59
CA LEU A 72 5.22 7.80 11.20
C LEU A 72 4.86 8.49 12.52
N LYS A 73 5.84 8.80 13.33
CA LYS A 73 5.63 9.51 14.60
C LYS A 73 5.02 10.90 14.37
N ALA A 74 5.44 11.59 13.33
CA ALA A 74 4.93 12.92 13.01
C ALA A 74 3.43 12.92 12.68
N ILE A 75 2.91 11.84 12.10
CA ILE A 75 1.49 11.74 11.73
C ILE A 75 0.66 10.89 12.69
N ASP A 76 1.30 10.19 13.62
CA ASP A 76 0.59 9.36 14.58
C ASP A 76 -0.39 10.19 15.40
N GLY A 77 -1.62 9.71 15.51
CA GLY A 77 -2.70 10.40 16.22
C GLY A 77 -3.33 11.57 15.47
N LYS A 78 -2.97 11.80 14.20
CA LYS A 78 -3.40 13.00 13.47
C LYS A 78 -4.24 12.74 12.23
N LEU A 79 -4.14 11.57 11.64
CA LEU A 79 -4.86 11.24 10.40
C LEU A 79 -6.02 10.27 10.69
N PHE A 80 -7.22 10.68 10.30
CA PHE A 80 -8.43 9.91 10.56
C PHE A 80 -9.34 9.91 9.34
N ALA A 81 -9.99 8.78 9.10
CA ALA A 81 -11.09 8.68 8.16
C ALA A 81 -12.13 7.72 8.71
N GLU A 82 -13.42 8.01 8.50
CA GLU A 82 -14.51 7.14 8.95
C GLU A 82 -14.53 5.81 8.18
N SER A 83 -14.14 5.86 6.91
CA SER A 83 -14.11 4.70 6.04
C SER A 83 -13.09 4.93 4.94
N TYR A 84 -12.71 3.85 4.28
CA TYR A 84 -11.88 3.92 3.09
C TYR A 84 -12.35 2.88 2.09
N ASP A 85 -12.04 3.12 0.82
CA ASP A 85 -12.37 2.23 -0.27
C ASP A 85 -11.09 1.59 -0.80
N PHE A 86 -10.98 0.28 -0.60
CA PHE A 86 -9.81 -0.53 -0.97
C PHE A 86 -10.17 -1.26 -2.27
N ARG A 87 -9.70 -0.72 -3.41
CA ARG A 87 -10.14 -1.16 -4.74
C ARG A 87 -9.10 -1.98 -5.46
N HIS A 88 -9.57 -3.02 -6.11
CA HIS A 88 -8.82 -3.82 -7.09
C HIS A 88 -7.51 -4.39 -6.55
N PRO A 89 -7.49 -4.97 -5.33
CA PRO A 89 -6.26 -5.55 -4.81
C PRO A 89 -5.83 -6.74 -5.65
N ARG A 90 -4.54 -6.80 -5.95
CA ARG A 90 -3.96 -7.92 -6.68
C ARG A 90 -2.60 -8.26 -6.12
N ILE A 91 -2.37 -9.56 -5.87
CA ILE A 91 -1.09 -10.10 -5.46
C ILE A 91 -0.45 -10.83 -6.64
N GLN A 92 0.82 -10.52 -6.88
CA GLN A 92 1.67 -11.24 -7.83
C GLN A 92 2.89 -11.71 -7.05
N ALA A 93 3.16 -13.01 -7.02
CA ALA A 93 4.17 -13.58 -6.14
C ALA A 93 5.17 -14.44 -6.90
N VAL A 94 6.43 -14.39 -6.47
CA VAL A 94 7.53 -15.22 -6.97
C VAL A 94 8.35 -15.64 -5.76
N LYS A 95 8.37 -16.93 -5.44
CA LYS A 95 9.12 -17.47 -4.29
C LYS A 95 8.80 -16.70 -2.99
N ASP A 96 9.80 -16.06 -2.41
CA ASP A 96 9.70 -15.35 -1.15
C ASP A 96 9.41 -13.86 -1.31
N MET A 97 8.94 -13.45 -2.50
CA MET A 97 8.57 -12.06 -2.80
C MET A 97 7.17 -11.99 -3.38
N ALA A 98 6.48 -10.91 -3.08
CA ALA A 98 5.17 -10.64 -3.63
C ALA A 98 4.95 -9.14 -3.78
N VAL A 99 4.19 -8.77 -4.81
CA VAL A 99 3.79 -7.39 -5.04
C VAL A 99 2.29 -7.30 -4.86
N LEU A 100 1.86 -6.39 -4.00
CA LEU A 100 0.46 -6.01 -3.86
C LEU A 100 0.26 -4.67 -4.54
N THR A 101 -0.70 -4.60 -5.43
CA THR A 101 -1.13 -3.33 -6.01
C THR A 101 -2.62 -3.13 -5.75
N TYR A 102 -3.01 -1.91 -5.47
CA TYR A 102 -4.42 -1.55 -5.29
C TYR A 102 -4.60 -0.04 -5.44
N GLN A 103 -5.85 0.39 -5.47
CA GLN A 103 -6.20 1.80 -5.41
C GLN A 103 -6.91 2.10 -4.11
N LEU A 104 -6.60 3.23 -3.52
CA LEU A 104 -7.11 3.63 -2.22
C LEU A 104 -7.81 4.97 -2.31
N PHE A 105 -9.05 5.02 -1.82
CA PHE A 105 -9.85 6.25 -1.79
C PHE A 105 -10.33 6.46 -0.37
N ALA A 106 -10.01 7.61 0.20
CA ALA A 106 -10.45 7.96 1.55
C ALA A 106 -10.54 9.46 1.71
N LYS A 107 -11.61 9.91 2.36
CA LYS A 107 -11.72 11.29 2.79
C LYS A 107 -11.25 11.37 4.23
N THR A 108 -10.09 11.96 4.43
CA THR A 108 -9.51 12.10 5.75
C THR A 108 -9.75 13.51 6.30
N ASN A 109 -9.44 13.70 7.58
CA ASN A 109 -9.49 15.00 8.20
C ASN A 109 -8.41 15.97 7.69
N ARG A 110 -7.49 15.51 6.84
CA ARG A 110 -6.37 16.30 6.32
C ARG A 110 -6.48 16.54 4.81
N ILE A 111 -6.61 15.46 4.06
CA ILE A 111 -6.66 15.50 2.59
C ILE A 111 -7.60 14.41 2.09
N ASP A 112 -8.05 14.56 0.84
CA ASP A 112 -8.70 13.48 0.11
C ASP A 112 -7.61 12.61 -0.51
N MET A 113 -7.58 11.34 -0.11
CA MET A 113 -6.61 10.37 -0.65
C MET A 113 -7.24 9.67 -1.84
N GLU A 114 -6.60 9.81 -2.99
CA GLU A 114 -6.93 9.08 -4.21
C GLU A 114 -5.60 8.57 -4.75
N TYR A 115 -5.24 7.36 -4.35
CA TYR A 115 -3.87 6.87 -4.51
C TYR A 115 -3.81 5.56 -5.29
N ASN A 116 -2.73 5.43 -6.07
CA ASN A 116 -2.21 4.14 -6.48
C ASN A 116 -1.21 3.68 -5.44
N VAL A 117 -1.34 2.46 -4.96
CA VAL A 117 -0.47 1.93 -3.91
C VAL A 117 0.21 0.66 -4.39
N ILE A 118 1.51 0.59 -4.13
CA ILE A 118 2.34 -0.59 -4.39
C ILE A 118 3.03 -0.97 -3.09
N GLU A 119 2.82 -2.20 -2.65
CA GLU A 119 3.53 -2.77 -1.51
C GLU A 119 4.33 -3.97 -2.00
N VAL A 120 5.65 -3.94 -1.83
CA VAL A 120 6.50 -5.08 -2.16
C VAL A 120 6.82 -5.83 -0.88
N PHE A 121 6.35 -7.06 -0.80
CA PHE A 121 6.55 -7.94 0.34
C PHE A 121 7.73 -8.86 0.10
N GLN A 122 8.46 -9.15 1.16
CA GLN A 122 9.50 -10.19 1.19
C GLN A 122 9.31 -11.02 2.44
N LYS A 123 9.49 -12.32 2.29
CA LYS A 123 9.48 -13.22 3.45
C LYS A 123 10.81 -13.09 4.17
N GLU A 124 10.75 -12.61 5.40
CA GLU A 124 11.89 -12.48 6.29
C GLU A 124 11.72 -13.49 7.41
N ASP A 125 12.56 -14.52 7.42
CA ASP A 125 12.40 -15.67 8.28
C ASP A 125 11.03 -16.32 8.01
N ASP A 126 10.13 -16.36 8.97
CA ASP A 126 8.78 -16.91 8.77
C ASP A 126 7.72 -15.82 8.62
N ASN A 127 8.13 -14.55 8.52
CA ASN A 127 7.19 -13.43 8.46
C ASN A 127 7.32 -12.66 7.16
N TRP A 128 6.18 -12.22 6.64
CA TRP A 128 6.15 -11.33 5.49
C TRP A 128 6.28 -9.88 5.96
N ARG A 129 7.21 -9.14 5.35
CA ARG A 129 7.43 -7.71 5.61
C ARG A 129 7.44 -6.95 4.30
N VAL A 130 7.08 -5.68 4.36
CA VAL A 130 7.14 -4.79 3.19
C VAL A 130 8.53 -4.19 3.10
N ILE A 131 9.18 -4.37 1.94
CA ILE A 131 10.51 -3.80 1.67
C ILE A 131 10.44 -2.54 0.82
N HIS A 132 9.31 -2.30 0.16
CA HIS A 132 9.08 -1.07 -0.60
C HIS A 132 7.60 -0.73 -0.61
N SER A 133 7.30 0.54 -0.38
CA SER A 133 5.95 1.06 -0.44
C SER A 133 5.93 2.34 -1.27
N THR A 134 5.02 2.41 -2.22
CA THR A 134 4.78 3.62 -3.02
C THR A 134 3.33 4.03 -2.90
N TRP A 135 3.11 5.28 -2.54
CA TRP A 135 1.79 5.92 -2.48
C TRP A 135 1.83 7.13 -3.40
N SER A 136 1.14 7.07 -4.53
CA SER A 136 1.15 8.13 -5.51
C SER A 136 -0.27 8.59 -5.82
N PHE A 137 -0.43 9.87 -6.13
CA PHE A 137 -1.74 10.38 -6.54
C PHE A 137 -2.18 9.75 -7.84
N ILE A 138 -3.46 9.37 -7.91
CA ILE A 138 -4.09 9.05 -9.18
C ILE A 138 -4.15 10.34 -9.97
N ARG A 139 -3.72 10.27 -11.23
CA ARG A 139 -3.66 11.45 -12.09
C ARG A 139 -5.04 12.07 -12.27
N PRO A 140 -5.22 13.35 -11.90
CA PRO A 140 -6.48 14.04 -12.16
C PRO A 140 -6.66 14.26 -13.67
N MET A 141 -7.86 14.01 -14.17
CA MET A 141 -8.16 14.18 -15.61
C MET A 141 -8.42 15.63 -16.01
N ASP A 142 -8.70 16.48 -15.03
CA ASP A 142 -9.04 17.89 -15.25
C ASP A 142 -7.82 18.84 -15.21
N LYS A 143 -6.62 18.32 -14.97
CA LYS A 143 -5.39 19.12 -14.91
C LYS A 143 -4.52 18.89 -16.13
N LYS A 144 -3.75 19.95 -16.49
CA LYS A 144 -2.83 19.91 -17.62
C LYS A 144 -1.52 19.21 -17.23
N PHE A 145 -1.55 17.91 -17.21
CA PHE A 145 -0.34 17.09 -17.10
C PHE A 145 0.10 16.66 -18.49
N PRO A 146 1.37 16.33 -18.68
CA PRO A 146 1.82 15.74 -19.95
C PRO A 146 0.98 14.50 -20.29
N GLN A 147 0.61 14.39 -21.55
CA GLN A 147 -0.17 13.27 -22.04
C GLN A 147 0.77 12.23 -22.67
N PRO A 148 0.32 10.97 -22.82
CA PRO A 148 1.15 9.98 -23.52
C PRO A 148 1.63 10.44 -24.88
N GLU A 149 0.78 11.12 -25.64
CA GLU A 149 1.12 11.65 -26.96
C GLU A 149 2.16 12.77 -26.91
N ASP A 150 2.37 13.40 -25.77
CA ASP A 150 3.39 14.42 -25.61
C ASP A 150 4.81 13.83 -25.47
N ILE A 151 4.90 12.52 -25.26
CA ILE A 151 6.16 11.81 -25.01
C ILE A 151 6.53 10.91 -26.19
N ILE A 152 5.53 10.33 -26.82
CA ILE A 152 5.75 9.37 -27.90
C ILE A 152 5.73 10.07 -29.27
#